data_8f064d54f5811f84e989da75ea75b8eb
#
_entry.id   8f064d54f5811f84e989da75ea75b8eb
#
_cell.length_a   1.000
_cell.length_b   1.000
_cell.length_c   1.000
_cell.angle_alpha   90.00
_cell.angle_beta   90.00
_cell.angle_gamma   90.00
#
_symmetry.space_group_name_H-M   'P 1'
#
loop_
_entity.id
_entity.type
_entity.pdbx_description
1 polymer ?
#
loop_
_entity_poly.entity_id
_entity_poly.type
_entity_poly.pdbx_seq_one_letter_code
_entity_poly.pdbx_strand_id
1 'polypeptide(L)'
;MLVLAGLFAITFNSCKKSVNGDPRARIINNGTQKASVQIKTSNGNTVNINNIDPGTSSAYSSYAAGQVTFTITVNNSNYVKILDIGIGNDYDITIDANNNITSISIHRNY
;
A
#
# COMPACT_ATOMS: atom_id res chain seq x y z
N MET A 1 6.57 19.16 40.17
CA MET A 1 6.51 18.63 39.72
C MET A 1 6.33 18.37 38.81
N LEU A 2 6.42 18.12 38.54
CA LEU A 2 6.16 17.70 37.70
C LEU A 2 6.14 17.17 37.08
N VAL A 3 6.53 16.88 37.06
CA VAL A 3 6.56 16.28 36.53
C VAL A 3 6.17 15.89 35.71
N LEU A 4 6.03 15.92 35.53
CA LEU A 4 5.65 15.60 34.83
C LEU A 4 5.65 15.74 33.80
N ALA A 5 5.69 16.03 34.09
CA ALA A 5 5.56 16.32 33.06
C ALA A 5 6.22 15.72 32.14
N GLY A 6 7.07 15.81 32.12
CA GLY A 6 7.66 15.26 31.27
C GLY A 6 7.39 14.07 30.83
N LEU A 7 6.96 13.61 31.33
CA LEU A 7 6.71 12.51 31.01
C LEU A 7 6.16 12.28 29.84
N PHE A 8 5.52 12.82 29.38
CA PHE A 8 4.89 12.53 28.30
C PHE A 8 5.59 12.68 27.14
N ALA A 9 6.53 13.35 27.08
CA ALA A 9 7.22 13.49 25.94
C ALA A 9 7.79 12.26 25.45
N ILE A 10 8.05 11.35 26.24
CA ILE A 10 8.59 10.22 25.83
C ILE A 10 7.86 9.43 24.95
N THR A 11 6.64 9.51 25.03
CA THR A 11 5.88 8.60 24.33
C THR A 11 5.88 8.78 22.90
N PHE A 12 6.05 9.99 22.36
CA PHE A 12 5.85 10.03 20.98
C PHE A 12 6.98 9.61 20.19
N ASN A 13 8.11 9.35 20.70
CA ASN A 13 9.18 8.87 19.90
C ASN A 13 8.96 7.55 19.27
N SER A 14 8.36 6.65 19.96
CA SER A 14 8.15 5.34 19.39
C SER A 14 7.17 5.35 18.28
N CYS A 15 6.23 6.21 18.28
CA CYS A 15 5.29 6.28 17.19
C CYS A 15 5.94 6.65 15.89
N LYS A 16 6.95 7.48 15.93
CA LYS A 16 7.59 7.85 14.73
C LYS A 16 8.28 6.72 14.05
N LYS A 17 8.87 5.87 14.79
CA LYS A 17 9.54 4.76 14.21
C LYS A 17 8.64 3.83 13.49
N SER A 18 7.51 3.53 14.04
CA SER A 18 6.61 2.62 13.39
C SER A 18 6.12 3.17 12.09
N VAL A 19 5.82 4.44 12.03
CA VAL A 19 5.32 5.00 10.80
C VAL A 19 6.34 4.91 9.68
N ASN A 20 7.60 5.13 10.00
CA ASN A 20 8.62 5.10 8.99
C ASN A 20 8.92 3.71 8.47
N GLY A 21 8.62 2.69 9.22
CA GLY A 21 8.94 1.34 8.85
C GLY A 21 7.89 0.63 8.05
N ASP A 22 6.66 1.06 8.11
CA ASP A 22 5.56 0.33 7.47
C ASP A 22 5.74 0.26 5.96
N PRO A 23 5.42 -0.89 5.35
CA PRO A 23 5.48 -0.99 3.91
C PRO A 23 4.44 -0.09 3.27
N ARG A 24 4.76 0.41 2.09
CA ARG A 24 3.82 1.22 1.30
C ARG A 24 3.63 0.60 -0.06
N ALA A 25 2.46 0.83 -0.64
CA ALA A 25 2.16 0.34 -1.98
C ALA A 25 1.36 1.38 -2.75
N ARG A 26 1.53 1.38 -4.06
CA ARG A 26 0.69 2.14 -4.98
C ARG A 26 0.30 1.26 -6.14
N ILE A 27 -0.79 1.66 -6.81
CA ILE A 27 -1.28 0.96 -7.98
C ILE A 27 -0.95 1.80 -9.20
N ILE A 28 -0.36 1.17 -10.20
CA ILE A 28 -0.03 1.79 -11.47
C ILE A 28 -0.90 1.17 -12.54
N ASN A 29 -1.68 1.97 -13.22
CA ASN A 29 -2.52 1.49 -14.30
C ASN A 29 -1.85 1.76 -15.65
N ASN A 30 -1.18 0.75 -16.18
CA ASN A 30 -0.58 0.80 -17.51
C ASN A 30 -1.46 0.16 -18.57
N GLY A 31 -2.74 0.02 -18.27
CA GLY A 31 -3.70 -0.52 -19.21
C GLY A 31 -4.34 0.55 -20.06
N THR A 32 -5.43 0.19 -20.71
CA THR A 32 -6.16 1.09 -21.62
C THR A 32 -7.49 1.55 -21.06
N GLN A 33 -7.89 1.04 -19.90
CA GLN A 33 -9.16 1.36 -19.27
C GLN A 33 -8.96 1.67 -17.80
N LYS A 34 -9.96 2.31 -17.20
CA LYS A 34 -9.93 2.60 -15.77
C LYS A 34 -9.84 1.33 -14.96
N ALA A 35 -9.13 1.38 -13.86
CA ALA A 35 -9.00 0.28 -12.93
C ALA A 35 -9.43 0.71 -11.54
N SER A 36 -10.04 -0.21 -10.80
CA SER A 36 -10.35 -0.01 -9.39
C SER A 36 -9.72 -1.15 -8.62
N VAL A 37 -9.27 -0.90 -7.40
CA VAL A 37 -8.63 -1.95 -6.62
C VAL A 37 -9.22 -2.04 -5.23
N GLN A 38 -9.42 -3.27 -4.77
CA GLN A 38 -9.74 -3.55 -3.39
C GLN A 38 -8.52 -4.20 -2.76
N ILE A 39 -8.07 -3.65 -1.65
CA ILE A 39 -6.87 -4.10 -0.97
C ILE A 39 -7.28 -4.67 0.38
N LYS A 40 -7.06 -5.97 0.58
CA LYS A 40 -7.31 -6.61 1.87
C LYS A 40 -5.98 -6.80 2.56
N THR A 41 -5.85 -6.17 3.71
CA THR A 41 -4.58 -6.12 4.44
C THR A 41 -4.45 -7.29 5.40
N SER A 42 -3.22 -7.52 5.87
CA SER A 42 -2.93 -8.61 6.80
C SER A 42 -3.64 -8.46 8.13
N ASN A 43 -3.97 -7.24 8.52
CA ASN A 43 -4.67 -6.99 9.80
C ASN A 43 -6.19 -6.89 9.64
N GLY A 44 -6.72 -7.33 8.50
CA GLY A 44 -8.17 -7.44 8.33
C GLY A 44 -8.87 -6.21 7.80
N ASN A 45 -8.15 -5.17 7.44
CA ASN A 45 -8.77 -3.97 6.88
C ASN A 45 -8.98 -4.12 5.37
N THR A 46 -9.97 -3.40 4.86
CA THR A 46 -10.23 -3.33 3.42
C THR A 46 -10.14 -1.88 2.98
N VAL A 47 -9.35 -1.64 1.95
CA VAL A 47 -9.17 -0.31 1.37
C VAL A 47 -9.55 -0.36 -0.09
N ASN A 48 -10.34 0.61 -0.55
CA ASN A 48 -10.74 0.69 -1.95
C ASN A 48 -10.16 1.95 -2.59
N ILE A 49 -9.55 1.78 -3.76
CA ILE A 49 -9.09 2.89 -4.57
C ILE A 49 -9.79 2.75 -5.91
N ASN A 50 -10.65 3.71 -6.23
CA ASN A 50 -11.52 3.60 -7.38
C ASN A 50 -11.08 4.50 -8.53
N ASN A 51 -11.34 4.06 -9.73
CA ASN A 51 -11.23 4.89 -10.94
C ASN A 51 -9.84 5.45 -11.16
N ILE A 52 -8.86 4.57 -11.17
CA ILE A 52 -7.48 4.94 -11.54
C ILE A 52 -7.44 4.98 -13.06
N ASP A 53 -7.21 6.15 -13.63
CA ASP A 53 -7.23 6.32 -15.09
C ASP A 53 -6.04 5.61 -15.75
N PRO A 54 -6.18 5.17 -17.00
CA PRO A 54 -5.07 4.60 -17.73
C PRO A 54 -3.89 5.57 -17.79
N GLY A 55 -2.70 5.04 -17.58
CA GLY A 55 -1.48 5.85 -17.60
C GLY A 55 -1.21 6.63 -16.34
N THR A 56 -1.98 6.40 -15.28
CA THR A 56 -1.79 7.10 -14.00
C THR A 56 -1.56 6.12 -12.87
N SER A 57 -1.18 6.65 -11.72
CA SER A 57 -0.92 5.87 -10.52
C SER A 57 -1.67 6.46 -9.33
N SER A 58 -2.03 5.60 -8.39
CA SER A 58 -2.50 6.08 -7.09
C SER A 58 -1.32 6.65 -6.30
N ALA A 59 -1.62 7.33 -5.21
CA ALA A 59 -0.58 7.70 -4.25
C ALA A 59 -0.10 6.46 -3.52
N TYR A 60 1.10 6.52 -2.95
CA TYR A 60 1.53 5.49 -2.01
C TYR A 60 0.71 5.59 -0.73
N SER A 61 0.36 4.44 -0.18
CA SER A 61 -0.28 4.34 1.13
C SER A 61 0.41 3.29 1.96
N SER A 62 0.42 3.49 3.26
CA SER A 62 1.03 2.55 4.21
C SER A 62 0.03 1.48 4.61
N TYR A 63 0.51 0.26 4.74
CA TYR A 63 -0.30 -0.88 5.15
C TYR A 63 0.47 -1.69 6.18
N ALA A 64 -0.26 -2.51 6.94
CA ALA A 64 0.39 -3.42 7.87
C ALA A 64 1.23 -4.45 7.10
N ALA A 65 2.39 -4.77 7.63
CA ALA A 65 3.24 -5.80 7.03
C ALA A 65 2.54 -7.16 7.05
N GLY A 66 2.83 -7.98 6.07
CA GLY A 66 2.26 -9.32 5.96
C GLY A 66 1.59 -9.52 4.62
N GLN A 67 0.74 -10.51 4.53
CA GLN A 67 0.09 -10.86 3.28
C GLN A 67 -1.03 -9.90 2.94
N VAL A 68 -1.01 -9.36 1.73
CA VAL A 68 -2.02 -8.45 1.22
C VAL A 68 -2.57 -9.00 -0.08
N THR A 69 -3.88 -8.90 -0.24
CA THR A 69 -4.55 -9.32 -1.47
C THR A 69 -5.03 -8.09 -2.22
N PHE A 70 -4.53 -7.92 -3.44
CA PHE A 70 -4.95 -6.85 -4.33
C PHE A 70 -5.91 -7.44 -5.35
N THR A 71 -7.14 -6.97 -5.37
CA THR A 71 -8.13 -7.37 -6.38
C THR A 71 -8.37 -6.17 -7.27
N ILE A 72 -7.91 -6.26 -8.51
CA ILE A 72 -8.01 -5.16 -9.46
C ILE A 72 -9.12 -5.48 -10.44
N THR A 73 -10.08 -4.56 -10.56
CA THR A 73 -11.21 -4.70 -11.46
C THR A 73 -11.03 -3.79 -12.66
N VAL A 74 -11.06 -4.38 -13.83
CA VAL A 74 -11.02 -3.67 -15.11
C VAL A 74 -12.16 -4.21 -15.96
N ASN A 75 -13.03 -3.33 -16.42
CA ASN A 75 -14.11 -3.71 -17.32
C ASN A 75 -14.93 -4.90 -16.78
N ASN A 76 -15.30 -4.83 -15.51
CA ASN A 76 -16.10 -5.83 -14.79
C ASN A 76 -15.43 -7.19 -14.59
N SER A 77 -14.16 -7.29 -14.86
CA SER A 77 -13.38 -8.51 -14.57
C SER A 77 -12.40 -8.25 -13.44
N ASN A 78 -12.21 -9.25 -12.60
CA ASN A 78 -11.34 -9.15 -11.44
C ASN A 78 -10.04 -9.91 -11.67
N TYR A 79 -8.95 -9.29 -11.30
CA TYR A 79 -7.60 -9.87 -11.39
C TYR A 79 -6.96 -9.75 -10.01
N VAL A 80 -6.37 -10.83 -9.52
CA VAL A 80 -5.92 -10.91 -8.12
C VAL A 80 -4.42 -11.10 -8.06
N LYS A 81 -3.79 -10.35 -7.16
CA LYS A 81 -2.38 -10.54 -6.80
C LYS A 81 -2.27 -10.61 -5.29
N ILE A 82 -1.65 -11.67 -4.79
CA ILE A 82 -1.37 -11.84 -3.37
C ILE A 82 0.12 -11.63 -3.17
N LEU A 83 0.48 -10.81 -2.20
CA LEU A 83 1.85 -10.41 -2.00
C LEU A 83 2.14 -10.24 -0.51
N ASP A 84 3.29 -10.74 -0.07
CA ASP A 84 3.78 -10.43 1.27
C ASP A 84 4.56 -9.14 1.20
N ILE A 85 4.14 -8.15 1.97
CA ILE A 85 4.82 -6.87 1.99
C ILE A 85 5.55 -6.68 3.32
N GLY A 86 6.77 -6.17 3.23
CA GLY A 86 7.67 -6.12 4.37
C GLY A 86 8.06 -4.72 4.76
N ILE A 87 8.40 -4.61 6.05
CA ILE A 87 8.85 -3.36 6.64
C ILE A 87 10.01 -2.78 5.83
N GLY A 88 9.97 -1.48 5.61
CA GLY A 88 11.05 -0.76 4.94
C GLY A 88 11.00 -0.75 3.43
N ASN A 89 9.97 -1.34 2.84
CA ASN A 89 9.87 -1.41 1.39
C ASN A 89 8.66 -0.68 0.85
N ASP A 90 8.79 -0.18 -0.37
CA ASP A 90 7.69 0.32 -1.17
C ASP A 90 7.41 -0.68 -2.30
N TYR A 91 6.17 -0.77 -2.71
CA TYR A 91 5.76 -1.72 -3.74
C TYR A 91 4.98 -0.99 -4.83
N ASP A 92 5.42 -1.18 -6.07
CA ASP A 92 4.69 -0.72 -7.23
C ASP A 92 3.93 -1.91 -7.81
N ILE A 93 2.61 -1.85 -7.75
CA ILE A 93 1.73 -2.90 -8.25
C ILE A 93 1.16 -2.40 -9.56
N THR A 94 1.54 -3.03 -10.65
CA THR A 94 1.19 -2.56 -11.99
C THR A 94 0.24 -3.53 -12.67
N ILE A 95 -0.85 -3.00 -13.24
CA ILE A 95 -1.68 -3.77 -14.16
C ILE A 95 -1.43 -3.26 -15.57
N ASP A 96 -1.15 -4.17 -16.51
CA ASP A 96 -0.83 -3.80 -17.89
C ASP A 96 -2.03 -3.95 -18.83
N ALA A 97 -1.80 -3.66 -20.11
CA ALA A 97 -2.88 -3.71 -21.11
C ALA A 97 -3.43 -5.13 -21.33
N ASN A 98 -2.69 -6.14 -20.95
CA ASN A 98 -3.15 -7.52 -21.04
C ASN A 98 -3.76 -8.02 -19.73
N ASN A 99 -3.95 -7.11 -18.77
CA ASN A 99 -4.52 -7.40 -17.46
C ASN A 99 -3.64 -8.32 -16.60
N ASN A 100 -2.33 -8.29 -16.84
CA ASN A 100 -1.38 -8.98 -15.98
C ASN A 100 -0.95 -8.03 -14.88
N ILE A 101 -0.84 -8.57 -13.67
CA ILE A 101 -0.42 -7.80 -12.50
C ILE A 101 1.01 -8.19 -12.15
N THR A 102 1.89 -7.19 -12.08
CA THR A 102 3.27 -7.39 -11.65
C THR A 102 3.56 -6.52 -10.44
N SER A 103 4.57 -6.86 -9.68
CA SER A 103 4.97 -6.10 -8.51
C SER A 103 6.48 -5.89 -8.49
N ILE A 104 6.90 -4.70 -8.10
CA ILE A 104 8.30 -4.36 -7.92
C ILE A 104 8.47 -3.84 -6.50
N SER A 105 9.47 -4.37 -5.80
CA SER A 105 9.79 -3.97 -4.45
C SER A 105 10.97 -3.02 -4.47
N ILE A 106 10.85 -1.92 -3.77
CA ILE A 106 11.88 -0.90 -3.68
C ILE A 106 12.23 -0.70 -2.22
N HIS A 107 13.47 -0.96 -1.85
CA HIS A 107 13.89 -0.80 -0.46
C HIS A 107 14.12 0.68 -0.17
N ARG A 108 13.54 1.17 0.93
CA ARG A 108 13.75 2.55 1.34
C ARG A 108 14.96 2.65 2.24
N ASN A 109 15.75 3.68 2.00
CA ASN A 109 16.89 3.98 2.86
C ASN A 109 16.52 5.09 3.82
N TYR A 110 16.78 4.88 5.08
CA TYR A 110 16.52 5.90 6.10
C TYR A 110 17.80 6.46 6.67
#